data_3e4dd2038b905ba28a222fdea9d63687
#
_entry.id   3e4dd2038b905ba28a222fdea9d63687
#
_cell.length_a   1.000
_cell.length_b   1.000
_cell.length_c   1.000
_cell.angle_alpha   90.00
_cell.angle_beta   90.00
_cell.angle_gamma   90.00
#
_symmetry.space_group_name_H-M   'P 1'
#
loop_
_entity.id
_entity.type
_entity.pdbx_description
1 polymer ?
#
loop_
_entity_poly.entity_id
_entity_poly.type
_entity_poly.pdbx_seq_one_letter_code
_entity_poly.pdbx_strand_id
1 'polypeptide(L)'
;MTPLYDFMSSPRQSLDMTMYELSDPTAEQILIADHKRGVRVRVLLDHDYSGGSVNQAAYATLSTAGVPVAWANDSEIFHQKTITVDGDESAIMTGNLTPQYYATTRDFVVMDSQAADVAAIESAFARDWSGAAPSPGPPGVDLVWSPGSEPQLAALIDSATRSVVVENEEMNSTAIEDALESDARRGVDVTVVMTADAEWDSAFSQLASDGVHVVLYPDTSSALYIHAKVIDVDSAKAFVGSENFSTASLDYNRELGLITSSASVLGPLNSALSADVSNGQPQQGASTSPPATATPPTSAPPPSSPTTIGCSPIDDEGGCYEPGEYCRNDDHGATGRAGDGQTITCEDENGTWYWEST
;
A
#
# COMPACT_ATOMS: atom_id res chain seq x y z
N MET A 1 -6.26 17.59 -8.36
CA MET A 1 -7.32 17.68 -7.31
C MET A 1 -8.63 18.34 -7.78
N THR A 2 -8.62 19.32 -8.71
CA THR A 2 -9.86 20.03 -9.12
C THR A 2 -11.03 19.09 -9.46
N PRO A 3 -10.89 18.02 -10.27
CA PRO A 3 -12.02 17.12 -10.55
C PRO A 3 -12.60 16.45 -9.30
N LEU A 4 -11.76 16.10 -8.32
CA LEU A 4 -12.22 15.51 -7.07
C LEU A 4 -13.00 16.52 -6.21
N TYR A 5 -12.51 17.77 -6.13
CA TYR A 5 -13.25 18.83 -5.42
C TYR A 5 -14.59 19.18 -6.09
N ASP A 6 -14.64 19.15 -7.43
CA ASP A 6 -15.89 19.34 -8.17
C ASP A 6 -16.88 18.20 -7.86
N PHE A 7 -16.39 16.96 -7.81
CA PHE A 7 -17.18 15.80 -7.39
C PHE A 7 -17.68 15.93 -5.95
N MET A 8 -16.79 16.26 -5.00
CA MET A 8 -17.15 16.48 -3.59
C MET A 8 -18.18 17.60 -3.41
N SER A 9 -18.19 18.61 -4.30
CA SER A 9 -19.12 19.74 -4.25
C SER A 9 -20.45 19.48 -4.96
N SER A 10 -20.60 18.33 -5.63
CA SER A 10 -21.75 18.02 -6.47
C SER A 10 -22.97 17.43 -5.76
N PRO A 11 -22.90 16.90 -4.52
CA PRO A 11 -24.01 16.16 -3.91
C PRO A 11 -25.25 17.05 -3.76
N ARG A 12 -26.41 16.41 -3.93
CA ARG A 12 -27.72 17.05 -3.74
C ARG A 12 -28.41 16.52 -2.48
N GLN A 13 -28.09 15.30 -2.06
CA GLN A 13 -28.74 14.60 -0.97
C GLN A 13 -27.74 14.16 0.10
N SER A 14 -26.64 13.49 -0.29
CA SER A 14 -25.71 12.90 0.65
C SER A 14 -24.28 12.86 0.14
N LEU A 15 -23.34 12.93 1.10
CA LEU A 15 -21.93 12.62 0.91
C LEU A 15 -21.47 11.80 2.11
N ASP A 16 -20.97 10.59 1.84
CA ASP A 16 -20.37 9.72 2.83
C ASP A 16 -18.89 9.50 2.48
N MET A 17 -18.00 9.76 3.45
CA MET A 17 -16.55 9.67 3.28
C MET A 17 -15.94 8.76 4.32
N THR A 18 -15.12 7.80 3.90
CA THR A 18 -14.11 7.13 4.72
C THR A 18 -12.75 7.62 4.28
N MET A 19 -11.93 8.10 5.21
CA MET A 19 -10.62 8.65 4.88
C MET A 19 -9.60 8.30 5.96
N TYR A 20 -8.47 7.75 5.52
CA TYR A 20 -7.36 7.43 6.39
C TYR A 20 -6.70 8.69 6.95
N GLU A 21 -6.28 9.62 6.07
CA GLU A 21 -5.72 10.90 6.48
C GLU A 21 -6.41 12.08 5.79
N LEU A 22 -6.95 12.99 6.61
CA LEU A 22 -7.59 14.23 6.18
C LEU A 22 -6.91 15.43 6.83
N SER A 23 -6.15 16.17 6.05
CA SER A 23 -5.55 17.46 6.45
C SER A 23 -5.72 18.55 5.39
N ASP A 24 -6.62 18.34 4.42
CA ASP A 24 -6.88 19.27 3.32
C ASP A 24 -7.94 20.30 3.69
N PRO A 25 -7.55 21.58 3.92
CA PRO A 25 -8.50 22.64 4.26
C PRO A 25 -9.55 22.88 3.17
N THR A 26 -9.24 22.62 1.89
CA THR A 26 -10.20 22.78 0.78
C THR A 26 -11.28 21.70 0.87
N ALA A 27 -10.89 20.46 1.08
CA ALA A 27 -11.82 19.36 1.29
C ALA A 27 -12.72 19.61 2.53
N GLU A 28 -12.13 20.01 3.65
CA GLU A 28 -12.89 20.36 4.85
C GLU A 28 -13.93 21.46 4.59
N GLN A 29 -13.55 22.54 3.88
CA GLN A 29 -14.48 23.63 3.54
C GLN A 29 -15.62 23.19 2.61
N ILE A 30 -15.36 22.28 1.67
CA ILE A 30 -16.38 21.69 0.80
C ILE A 30 -17.39 20.90 1.66
N LEU A 31 -16.92 19.99 2.53
CA LEU A 31 -17.78 19.20 3.43
C LEU A 31 -18.65 20.09 4.32
N ILE A 32 -18.08 21.18 4.86
CA ILE A 32 -18.79 22.16 5.68
C ILE A 32 -19.82 22.93 4.84
N ALA A 33 -19.49 23.33 3.61
CA ALA A 33 -20.40 24.05 2.73
C ALA A 33 -21.60 23.16 2.33
N ASP A 34 -21.35 21.91 2.03
CA ASP A 34 -22.36 20.93 1.69
C ASP A 34 -23.31 20.67 2.87
N HIS A 35 -22.77 20.46 4.05
CA HIS A 35 -23.57 20.34 5.26
C HIS A 35 -24.45 21.59 5.50
N LYS A 36 -23.88 22.80 5.36
CA LYS A 36 -24.62 24.06 5.54
C LYS A 36 -25.76 24.25 4.53
N ARG A 37 -25.62 23.73 3.31
CA ARG A 37 -26.70 23.77 2.29
C ARG A 37 -27.73 22.66 2.42
N GLY A 38 -27.60 21.81 3.45
CA GLY A 38 -28.57 20.76 3.81
C GLY A 38 -28.29 19.37 3.25
N VAL A 39 -27.10 19.13 2.67
CA VAL A 39 -26.66 17.79 2.30
C VAL A 39 -26.35 17.00 3.58
N ARG A 40 -26.75 15.72 3.60
CA ARG A 40 -26.37 14.79 4.66
C ARG A 40 -24.90 14.39 4.47
N VAL A 41 -24.01 15.06 5.17
CA VAL A 41 -22.57 14.74 5.15
C VAL A 41 -22.22 13.86 6.35
N ARG A 42 -21.48 12.78 6.13
CA ARG A 42 -20.90 11.94 7.18
C ARG A 42 -19.43 11.68 6.84
N VAL A 43 -18.54 11.82 7.81
CA VAL A 43 -17.11 11.60 7.62
C VAL A 43 -16.60 10.61 8.68
N LEU A 44 -16.04 9.49 8.24
CA LEU A 44 -15.41 8.48 9.07
C LEU A 44 -13.90 8.59 8.90
N LEU A 45 -13.17 8.84 9.98
CA LEU A 45 -11.73 9.03 9.99
C LEU A 45 -11.05 7.92 10.78
N ASP A 46 -9.89 7.47 10.31
CA ASP A 46 -9.03 6.57 11.06
C ASP A 46 -8.54 7.21 12.35
N HIS A 47 -8.39 6.41 13.41
CA HIS A 47 -7.91 6.85 14.72
C HIS A 47 -6.73 6.02 15.21
N ASP A 48 -6.54 4.80 14.75
CA ASP A 48 -5.59 3.86 15.32
C ASP A 48 -4.14 4.24 15.01
N TYR A 49 -3.80 4.26 13.75
CA TYR A 49 -2.43 4.60 13.34
C TYR A 49 -2.22 6.12 13.37
N SER A 50 -1.06 6.65 13.53
CA SER A 50 -0.73 8.09 13.58
C SER A 50 -1.91 9.07 13.40
N GLY A 51 -3.04 8.54 13.05
CA GLY A 51 -4.33 9.13 12.75
C GLY A 51 -4.89 9.98 13.86
N GLY A 52 -4.66 9.61 15.08
CA GLY A 52 -5.03 10.45 16.19
C GLY A 52 -4.43 11.85 16.09
N SER A 53 -3.20 11.99 15.62
CA SER A 53 -2.54 13.30 15.47
C SER A 53 -2.87 13.99 14.14
N VAL A 54 -2.88 13.27 13.03
CA VAL A 54 -3.11 13.82 11.67
C VAL A 54 -4.57 14.28 11.52
N ASN A 55 -5.52 13.43 11.90
CA ASN A 55 -6.95 13.69 11.72
C ASN A 55 -7.57 14.57 12.81
N GLN A 56 -6.90 14.80 13.94
CA GLN A 56 -7.45 15.55 15.07
C GLN A 56 -7.91 16.96 14.69
N ALA A 57 -7.14 17.65 13.86
CA ALA A 57 -7.48 19.02 13.41
C ALA A 57 -8.71 19.02 12.51
N ALA A 58 -8.79 18.12 11.54
CA ALA A 58 -9.95 17.97 10.65
C ALA A 58 -11.21 17.55 11.43
N TYR A 59 -11.06 16.59 12.35
CA TYR A 59 -12.15 16.16 13.24
C TYR A 59 -12.71 17.35 14.04
N ALA A 60 -11.84 18.15 14.66
CA ALA A 60 -12.26 19.33 15.43
C ALA A 60 -12.93 20.41 14.55
N THR A 61 -12.39 20.67 13.36
CA THR A 61 -12.93 21.62 12.39
C THR A 61 -14.33 21.22 11.94
N LEU A 62 -14.49 19.98 11.49
CA LEU A 62 -15.76 19.43 11.01
C LEU A 62 -16.81 19.37 12.14
N SER A 63 -16.45 18.84 13.29
CA SER A 63 -17.32 18.75 14.47
C SER A 63 -17.80 20.13 14.94
N THR A 64 -16.88 21.11 15.00
CA THR A 64 -17.24 22.50 15.38
C THR A 64 -18.21 23.13 14.38
N ALA A 65 -18.10 22.79 13.10
CA ALA A 65 -19.00 23.26 12.06
C ALA A 65 -20.36 22.52 12.04
N GLY A 66 -20.52 21.50 12.88
CA GLY A 66 -21.72 20.66 13.00
C GLY A 66 -21.81 19.53 11.97
N VAL A 67 -20.75 19.28 11.20
CA VAL A 67 -20.69 18.13 10.29
C VAL A 67 -20.59 16.84 11.11
N PRO A 68 -21.45 15.84 10.88
CA PRO A 68 -21.29 14.51 11.47
C PRO A 68 -19.95 13.91 11.09
N VAL A 69 -19.07 13.79 12.06
CA VAL A 69 -17.75 13.12 11.94
C VAL A 69 -17.61 12.13 13.07
N ALA A 70 -17.04 10.96 12.78
CA ALA A 70 -16.80 9.89 13.74
C ALA A 70 -15.40 9.31 13.55
N TRP A 71 -14.87 8.76 14.63
CA TRP A 71 -13.71 7.90 14.58
C TRP A 71 -14.13 6.50 14.15
N ALA A 72 -13.36 5.88 13.28
CA ALA A 72 -13.50 4.48 12.94
C ALA A 72 -13.21 3.58 14.15
N ASN A 73 -13.54 2.31 14.06
CA ASN A 73 -13.17 1.33 15.09
C ASN A 73 -11.64 1.20 15.12
N ASP A 74 -11.05 1.21 16.32
CA ASP A 74 -9.61 1.23 16.59
C ASP A 74 -8.99 -0.16 16.80
N SER A 75 -9.68 -1.22 16.40
CA SER A 75 -9.10 -2.57 16.45
C SER A 75 -8.11 -2.87 15.31
N GLU A 76 -8.23 -2.13 14.22
CA GLU A 76 -7.40 -2.24 13.01
C GLU A 76 -7.41 -0.91 12.27
N ILE A 77 -6.41 -0.67 11.44
CA ILE A 77 -6.29 0.55 10.63
C ILE A 77 -7.40 0.63 9.59
N PHE A 78 -8.08 1.79 9.52
CA PHE A 78 -9.02 2.14 8.44
C PHE A 78 -8.29 2.89 7.34
N HIS A 79 -7.57 2.15 6.49
CA HIS A 79 -6.75 2.71 5.43
C HIS A 79 -7.53 3.00 4.13
N GLN A 80 -8.83 2.70 4.10
CA GLN A 80 -9.73 3.01 2.98
C GLN A 80 -9.81 4.52 2.70
N LYS A 81 -9.84 4.90 1.42
CA LYS A 81 -10.00 6.28 0.94
C LYS A 81 -11.12 6.32 -0.09
N THR A 82 -12.33 6.63 0.38
CA THR A 82 -13.54 6.55 -0.47
C THR A 82 -14.49 7.70 -0.17
N ILE A 83 -15.08 8.27 -1.21
CA ILE A 83 -16.12 9.31 -1.13
C ILE A 83 -17.28 8.87 -1.99
N THR A 84 -18.48 8.73 -1.41
CA THR A 84 -19.70 8.39 -2.13
C THR A 84 -20.65 9.56 -2.13
N VAL A 85 -21.15 9.94 -3.30
CA VAL A 85 -22.07 11.06 -3.52
C VAL A 85 -23.43 10.53 -3.92
N ASP A 86 -24.47 10.98 -3.22
CA ASP A 86 -25.90 10.71 -3.45
C ASP A 86 -26.29 9.22 -3.50
N GLY A 87 -25.35 8.31 -3.16
CA GLY A 87 -25.52 6.86 -3.35
C GLY A 87 -25.51 6.44 -4.83
N ASP A 88 -25.01 7.30 -5.71
CA ASP A 88 -25.00 7.09 -7.16
C ASP A 88 -23.59 6.86 -7.74
N GLU A 89 -22.57 7.45 -7.12
CA GLU A 89 -21.20 7.37 -7.58
C GLU A 89 -20.21 7.42 -6.41
N SER A 90 -19.15 6.63 -6.50
CA SER A 90 -18.07 6.58 -5.51
C SER A 90 -16.72 6.91 -6.16
N ALA A 91 -15.94 7.78 -5.52
CA ALA A 91 -14.52 7.94 -5.79
C ALA A 91 -13.75 6.96 -4.92
N ILE A 92 -13.00 6.04 -5.51
CA ILE A 92 -12.10 5.09 -4.87
C ILE A 92 -10.68 5.56 -5.14
N MET A 93 -9.87 5.74 -4.09
CA MET A 93 -8.61 6.48 -4.18
C MET A 93 -7.45 5.66 -3.63
N THR A 94 -6.28 5.83 -4.23
CA THR A 94 -5.02 5.32 -3.66
C THR A 94 -4.46 6.29 -2.62
N GLY A 95 -4.65 7.59 -2.82
CA GLY A 95 -4.07 8.67 -2.02
C GLY A 95 -5.00 9.26 -0.96
N ASN A 96 -4.38 9.86 0.04
CA ASN A 96 -5.02 10.59 1.13
C ASN A 96 -5.43 12.02 0.73
N LEU A 97 -6.19 12.70 1.58
CA LEU A 97 -6.46 14.14 1.44
C LEU A 97 -5.44 14.95 2.26
N THR A 98 -4.18 14.94 1.79
CA THR A 98 -3.00 15.54 2.45
C THR A 98 -2.23 16.44 1.45
N PRO A 99 -2.55 17.75 1.38
CA PRO A 99 -2.09 18.65 0.31
C PRO A 99 -0.59 18.75 0.13
N GLN A 100 0.17 18.52 1.19
CA GLN A 100 1.63 18.57 1.14
C GLN A 100 2.25 17.54 0.17
N TYR A 101 1.52 16.48 -0.15
CA TYR A 101 2.00 15.39 -1.00
C TYR A 101 1.46 15.42 -2.42
N TYR A 102 0.39 16.18 -2.72
CA TYR A 102 -0.27 16.17 -4.05
C TYR A 102 0.64 16.45 -5.25
N ALA A 103 1.69 17.21 -5.06
CA ALA A 103 2.60 17.57 -6.13
C ALA A 103 3.73 16.56 -6.36
N THR A 104 3.98 15.71 -5.39
CA THR A 104 5.17 14.82 -5.35
C THR A 104 4.83 13.34 -5.26
N THR A 105 3.57 12.97 -5.04
CA THR A 105 3.14 11.57 -5.01
C THR A 105 2.45 11.14 -6.30
N ARG A 106 2.62 9.88 -6.66
CA ARG A 106 1.81 9.20 -7.66
C ARG A 106 0.61 8.59 -6.96
N ASP A 107 -0.57 9.10 -7.28
CA ASP A 107 -1.85 8.58 -6.80
C ASP A 107 -2.90 8.59 -7.91
N PHE A 108 -3.93 7.76 -7.72
CA PHE A 108 -5.05 7.62 -8.65
C PHE A 108 -6.39 7.78 -7.92
N VAL A 109 -7.37 8.26 -8.66
CA VAL A 109 -8.78 8.30 -8.26
C VAL A 109 -9.58 7.66 -9.37
N VAL A 110 -10.34 6.62 -9.05
CA VAL A 110 -11.27 5.97 -9.98
C VAL A 110 -12.69 6.30 -9.56
N MET A 111 -13.50 6.73 -10.53
CA MET A 111 -14.91 6.99 -10.34
C MET A 111 -15.68 5.74 -10.71
N ASP A 112 -16.48 5.23 -9.76
CA ASP A 112 -17.33 4.07 -9.95
C ASP A 112 -18.79 4.43 -9.76
N SER A 113 -19.60 4.19 -10.78
CA SER A 113 -21.05 4.37 -10.80
C SER A 113 -21.82 3.07 -11.00
N GLN A 114 -21.15 1.92 -10.84
CA GLN A 114 -21.81 0.62 -10.85
C GLN A 114 -22.73 0.51 -9.62
N ALA A 115 -24.01 0.47 -9.85
CA ALA A 115 -25.01 0.57 -8.78
C ALA A 115 -24.87 -0.51 -7.69
N ALA A 116 -24.41 -1.73 -8.05
CA ALA A 116 -24.18 -2.80 -7.06
C ALA A 116 -22.95 -2.52 -6.20
N ASP A 117 -21.91 -1.92 -6.77
CA ASP A 117 -20.68 -1.57 -6.06
C ASP A 117 -20.92 -0.38 -5.13
N VAL A 118 -21.58 0.68 -5.62
CA VAL A 118 -21.97 1.82 -4.79
C VAL A 118 -22.85 1.38 -3.62
N ALA A 119 -23.83 0.49 -3.84
CA ALA A 119 -24.68 -0.05 -2.78
C ALA A 119 -23.87 -0.89 -1.76
N ALA A 120 -22.87 -1.63 -2.20
CA ALA A 120 -21.97 -2.40 -1.34
C ALA A 120 -21.09 -1.46 -0.49
N ILE A 121 -20.54 -0.40 -1.09
CA ILE A 121 -19.74 0.63 -0.41
C ILE A 121 -20.58 1.33 0.67
N GLU A 122 -21.78 1.79 0.34
CA GLU A 122 -22.71 2.41 1.29
C GLU A 122 -23.09 1.47 2.45
N SER A 123 -23.30 0.18 2.15
CA SER A 123 -23.59 -0.82 3.17
C SER A 123 -22.40 -1.06 4.12
N ALA A 124 -21.20 -1.11 3.58
CA ALA A 124 -19.95 -1.21 4.36
C ALA A 124 -19.77 0.05 5.23
N PHE A 125 -19.92 1.24 4.63
CA PHE A 125 -19.84 2.50 5.35
C PHE A 125 -20.85 2.58 6.51
N ALA A 126 -22.10 2.17 6.30
CA ALA A 126 -23.13 2.19 7.34
C ALA A 126 -22.78 1.28 8.53
N ARG A 127 -22.17 0.13 8.26
CA ARG A 127 -21.66 -0.78 9.29
C ARG A 127 -20.49 -0.15 10.06
N ASP A 128 -19.51 0.36 9.35
CA ASP A 128 -18.29 0.96 9.90
C ASP A 128 -18.63 2.24 10.69
N TRP A 129 -19.60 3.04 10.21
CA TRP A 129 -20.16 4.18 10.93
C TRP A 129 -20.81 3.80 12.27
N SER A 130 -21.29 2.59 12.41
CA SER A 130 -21.85 2.08 13.69
C SER A 130 -20.77 1.64 14.70
N GLY A 131 -19.49 1.76 14.36
CA GLY A 131 -18.36 1.37 15.20
C GLY A 131 -18.04 -0.14 15.12
N ALA A 132 -18.49 -0.83 14.10
CA ALA A 132 -18.15 -2.24 13.91
C ALA A 132 -16.66 -2.41 13.56
N ALA A 133 -16.05 -3.51 14.03
CA ALA A 133 -14.71 -3.89 13.62
C ALA A 133 -14.65 -4.17 12.11
N PRO A 134 -13.49 -3.95 11.46
CA PRO A 134 -13.28 -4.26 10.06
C PRO A 134 -13.63 -5.71 9.73
N SER A 135 -14.26 -5.90 8.62
CA SER A 135 -14.53 -7.22 8.05
C SER A 135 -14.75 -7.04 6.55
N PRO A 136 -14.60 -8.09 5.72
CA PRO A 136 -14.84 -7.96 4.28
C PRO A 136 -16.18 -7.26 4.01
N GLY A 137 -16.18 -6.32 3.07
CA GLY A 137 -17.39 -5.63 2.63
C GLY A 137 -18.36 -6.58 1.93
N PRO A 138 -19.60 -6.16 1.68
CA PRO A 138 -20.48 -6.93 0.80
C PRO A 138 -19.83 -7.06 -0.58
N PRO A 139 -19.97 -8.22 -1.24
CA PRO A 139 -19.45 -8.37 -2.59
C PRO A 139 -20.20 -7.40 -3.53
N GLY A 140 -19.44 -6.59 -4.27
CA GLY A 140 -19.95 -5.86 -5.41
C GLY A 140 -19.82 -6.71 -6.70
N VAL A 141 -19.66 -6.03 -7.82
CA VAL A 141 -19.31 -6.65 -9.09
C VAL A 141 -17.80 -6.69 -9.26
N ASP A 142 -17.15 -5.55 -9.00
CA ASP A 142 -15.74 -5.30 -9.29
C ASP A 142 -14.90 -4.97 -8.04
N LEU A 143 -15.53 -4.95 -6.84
CA LEU A 143 -14.87 -4.53 -5.61
C LEU A 143 -13.90 -5.56 -5.04
N VAL A 144 -12.80 -5.06 -4.50
CA VAL A 144 -11.82 -5.79 -3.69
C VAL A 144 -11.85 -5.22 -2.28
N TRP A 145 -12.02 -6.06 -1.28
CA TRP A 145 -12.09 -5.64 0.12
C TRP A 145 -10.97 -6.27 0.95
N SER A 146 -10.27 -5.48 1.71
CA SER A 146 -9.52 -5.96 2.86
C SER A 146 -10.35 -5.72 4.15
N PRO A 147 -10.27 -6.65 5.13
CA PRO A 147 -9.45 -7.87 5.19
C PRO A 147 -9.79 -8.93 4.14
N GLY A 148 -8.74 -9.64 3.66
CA GLY A 148 -8.87 -10.82 2.80
C GLY A 148 -8.74 -10.55 1.30
N SER A 149 -8.06 -9.46 0.90
CA SER A 149 -7.84 -9.10 -0.51
C SER A 149 -6.71 -9.90 -1.19
N GLU A 150 -5.75 -10.44 -0.43
CA GLU A 150 -4.54 -11.06 -0.96
C GLU A 150 -4.80 -12.13 -2.03
N PRO A 151 -5.66 -13.15 -1.81
CA PRO A 151 -5.89 -14.18 -2.82
C PRO A 151 -6.49 -13.65 -4.12
N GLN A 152 -7.28 -12.57 -4.05
CA GLN A 152 -7.92 -11.98 -5.21
C GLN A 152 -6.91 -11.19 -6.04
N LEU A 153 -6.00 -10.46 -5.40
CA LEU A 153 -4.94 -9.71 -6.07
C LEU A 153 -3.87 -10.64 -6.67
N ALA A 154 -3.45 -11.68 -5.95
CA ALA A 154 -2.56 -12.70 -6.47
C ALA A 154 -3.17 -13.39 -7.71
N ALA A 155 -4.45 -13.77 -7.65
CA ALA A 155 -5.15 -14.38 -8.79
C ALA A 155 -5.29 -13.41 -9.98
N LEU A 156 -5.39 -12.09 -9.75
CA LEU A 156 -5.35 -11.10 -10.82
C LEU A 156 -4.01 -11.11 -11.53
N ILE A 157 -2.89 -11.09 -10.80
CA ILE A 157 -1.53 -11.19 -11.35
C ILE A 157 -1.40 -12.48 -12.15
N ASP A 158 -1.70 -13.64 -11.57
CA ASP A 158 -1.62 -14.96 -12.22
C ASP A 158 -2.44 -15.07 -13.51
N SER A 159 -3.43 -14.20 -13.70
CA SER A 159 -4.26 -14.16 -14.92
C SER A 159 -3.54 -13.57 -16.14
N ALA A 160 -2.36 -12.98 -15.95
CA ALA A 160 -1.61 -12.33 -17.02
C ALA A 160 -1.13 -13.31 -18.08
N THR A 161 -1.16 -12.85 -19.33
CA THR A 161 -0.70 -13.63 -20.49
C THR A 161 0.42 -12.95 -21.26
N ARG A 162 0.63 -11.66 -21.06
CA ARG A 162 1.61 -10.85 -21.80
C ARG A 162 2.42 -9.96 -20.87
N SER A 163 1.73 -9.19 -20.01
CA SER A 163 2.40 -8.19 -19.17
C SER A 163 1.68 -7.95 -17.86
N VAL A 164 2.46 -7.65 -16.83
CA VAL A 164 1.99 -7.10 -15.56
C VAL A 164 2.79 -5.84 -15.26
N VAL A 165 2.10 -4.75 -14.92
CA VAL A 165 2.75 -3.55 -14.38
C VAL A 165 2.14 -3.26 -13.02
N VAL A 166 3.00 -3.13 -12.01
CA VAL A 166 2.62 -2.83 -10.63
C VAL A 166 3.21 -1.49 -10.22
N GLU A 167 2.38 -0.65 -9.57
CA GLU A 167 2.83 0.44 -8.71
C GLU A 167 2.28 0.19 -7.32
N ASN A 168 3.16 0.11 -6.32
CA ASN A 168 2.77 -0.03 -4.92
C ASN A 168 3.76 0.70 -4.01
N GLU A 169 3.33 1.02 -2.80
CA GLU A 169 4.15 1.67 -1.78
C GLU A 169 4.95 0.65 -0.97
N GLU A 170 4.39 -0.54 -0.73
CA GLU A 170 4.99 -1.62 0.07
C GLU A 170 5.17 -2.88 -0.77
N MET A 171 6.18 -3.70 -0.45
CA MET A 171 6.41 -5.00 -1.07
C MET A 171 6.85 -6.00 0.00
N ASN A 172 5.87 -6.54 0.72
CA ASN A 172 6.05 -7.45 1.86
C ASN A 172 4.88 -8.45 1.97
N SER A 173 4.33 -8.89 0.82
CA SER A 173 3.41 -10.00 0.75
C SER A 173 4.01 -11.10 -0.09
N THR A 174 4.42 -12.19 0.56
CA THR A 174 4.99 -13.36 -0.11
C THR A 174 4.09 -13.90 -1.22
N ALA A 175 2.77 -13.89 -1.03
CA ALA A 175 1.84 -14.38 -2.05
C ALA A 175 1.82 -13.50 -3.30
N ILE A 176 1.95 -12.18 -3.15
CA ILE A 176 2.06 -11.24 -4.26
C ILE A 176 3.42 -11.37 -4.95
N GLU A 177 4.50 -11.43 -4.18
CA GLU A 177 5.85 -11.62 -4.70
C GLU A 177 5.96 -12.94 -5.49
N ASP A 178 5.48 -14.05 -4.92
CA ASP A 178 5.45 -15.37 -5.57
C ASP A 178 4.66 -15.34 -6.90
N ALA A 179 3.53 -14.61 -6.97
CA ALA A 179 2.75 -14.45 -8.19
C ALA A 179 3.53 -13.69 -9.27
N LEU A 180 4.16 -12.56 -8.92
CA LEU A 180 4.98 -11.76 -9.85
C LEU A 180 6.17 -12.55 -10.39
N GLU A 181 6.89 -13.27 -9.52
CA GLU A 181 8.00 -14.13 -9.89
C GLU A 181 7.57 -15.32 -10.79
N SER A 182 6.43 -15.94 -10.43
CA SER A 182 5.85 -17.02 -11.22
C SER A 182 5.52 -16.56 -12.63
N ASP A 183 4.94 -15.37 -12.78
CA ASP A 183 4.62 -14.76 -14.05
C ASP A 183 5.87 -14.48 -14.88
N ALA A 184 6.90 -13.87 -14.28
CA ALA A 184 8.16 -13.62 -14.96
C ALA A 184 8.82 -14.94 -15.43
N ARG A 185 8.85 -15.96 -14.58
CA ARG A 185 9.36 -17.31 -14.96
C ARG A 185 8.54 -17.96 -16.07
N ARG A 186 7.25 -17.66 -16.20
CA ARG A 186 6.39 -18.10 -17.33
C ARG A 186 6.63 -17.34 -18.63
N GLY A 187 7.41 -16.25 -18.58
CA GLY A 187 7.72 -15.38 -19.71
C GLY A 187 6.72 -14.23 -19.91
N VAL A 188 5.94 -13.89 -18.91
CA VAL A 188 5.17 -12.64 -18.84
C VAL A 188 6.15 -11.50 -18.61
N ASP A 189 5.95 -10.36 -19.26
CA ASP A 189 6.72 -9.13 -19.06
C ASP A 189 6.24 -8.44 -17.77
N VAL A 190 6.94 -8.67 -16.65
CA VAL A 190 6.56 -8.17 -15.33
C VAL A 190 7.42 -6.96 -14.98
N THR A 191 6.78 -5.84 -14.69
CA THR A 191 7.44 -4.60 -14.23
C THR A 191 6.85 -4.14 -12.91
N VAL A 192 7.71 -3.87 -11.94
CA VAL A 192 7.35 -3.28 -10.63
C VAL A 192 7.98 -1.89 -10.55
N VAL A 193 7.19 -0.87 -10.26
CA VAL A 193 7.62 0.53 -10.11
C VAL A 193 7.35 0.96 -8.69
N MET A 194 8.38 1.34 -7.94
CA MET A 194 8.29 1.74 -6.54
C MET A 194 9.24 2.89 -6.21
N THR A 195 9.07 3.48 -5.04
CA THR A 195 10.10 4.33 -4.43
C THR A 195 11.17 3.44 -3.79
N ALA A 196 12.43 3.81 -3.93
CA ALA A 196 13.54 3.10 -3.32
C ALA A 196 13.48 3.28 -1.80
N ASP A 197 13.19 2.21 -1.10
CA ASP A 197 13.24 2.14 0.35
C ASP A 197 14.07 0.92 0.75
N ALA A 198 14.95 1.09 1.74
CA ALA A 198 15.82 0.03 2.22
C ALA A 198 15.03 -1.15 2.83
N GLU A 199 13.82 -0.88 3.32
CA GLU A 199 12.92 -1.91 3.84
C GLU A 199 12.56 -2.96 2.78
N TRP A 200 12.47 -2.54 1.50
CA TRP A 200 12.10 -3.43 0.38
C TRP A 200 13.29 -3.91 -0.46
N ASP A 201 14.54 -3.61 -0.08
CA ASP A 201 15.73 -3.99 -0.87
C ASP A 201 15.84 -5.52 -1.09
N SER A 202 15.43 -6.32 -0.10
CA SER A 202 15.42 -7.79 -0.23
C SER A 202 14.42 -8.25 -1.29
N ALA A 203 13.18 -7.76 -1.21
CA ALA A 203 12.12 -8.05 -2.17
C ALA A 203 12.52 -7.60 -3.58
N PHE A 204 13.05 -6.38 -3.72
CA PHE A 204 13.52 -5.88 -5.03
C PHE A 204 14.61 -6.76 -5.63
N SER A 205 15.56 -7.21 -4.79
CA SER A 205 16.66 -8.08 -5.24
C SER A 205 16.15 -9.46 -5.66
N GLN A 206 15.20 -10.02 -4.92
CA GLN A 206 14.61 -11.31 -5.22
C GLN A 206 13.79 -11.26 -6.51
N LEU A 207 12.88 -10.30 -6.63
CA LEU A 207 12.06 -10.06 -7.84
C LEU A 207 12.96 -9.90 -9.09
N ALA A 208 14.00 -9.06 -8.98
CA ALA A 208 14.94 -8.87 -10.09
C ALA A 208 15.70 -10.15 -10.46
N SER A 209 16.07 -11.00 -9.48
CA SER A 209 16.74 -12.28 -9.73
C SER A 209 15.86 -13.29 -10.49
N ASP A 210 14.55 -13.21 -10.30
CA ASP A 210 13.54 -14.04 -10.96
C ASP A 210 13.04 -13.47 -12.30
N GLY A 211 13.60 -12.34 -12.74
CA GLY A 211 13.36 -11.77 -14.06
C GLY A 211 12.31 -10.66 -14.10
N VAL A 212 11.86 -10.17 -12.95
CA VAL A 212 10.99 -9.00 -12.86
C VAL A 212 11.81 -7.73 -13.14
N HIS A 213 11.27 -6.82 -13.93
CA HIS A 213 11.85 -5.51 -14.18
C HIS A 213 11.51 -4.56 -13.02
N VAL A 214 12.42 -4.39 -12.07
CA VAL A 214 12.26 -3.45 -10.96
C VAL A 214 12.74 -2.07 -11.37
N VAL A 215 11.86 -1.06 -11.28
CA VAL A 215 12.09 0.34 -11.64
C VAL A 215 11.87 1.18 -10.39
N LEU A 216 12.90 1.93 -9.98
CA LEU A 216 12.89 2.67 -8.73
C LEU A 216 12.95 4.17 -8.94
N TYR A 217 12.20 4.89 -8.13
CA TYR A 217 12.31 6.33 -7.93
C TYR A 217 13.11 6.60 -6.65
N PRO A 218 14.02 7.60 -6.63
CA PRO A 218 14.76 7.89 -5.41
C PRO A 218 13.85 8.40 -4.29
N ASP A 219 14.07 7.95 -3.06
CA ASP A 219 13.40 8.51 -1.89
C ASP A 219 14.01 9.85 -1.51
N THR A 220 13.51 10.89 -2.16
CA THR A 220 13.90 12.29 -1.91
C THR A 220 12.69 13.21 -2.04
N SER A 221 12.66 14.30 -1.29
CA SER A 221 11.56 15.26 -1.30
C SER A 221 11.29 15.93 -2.66
N SER A 222 12.17 15.79 -3.63
CA SER A 222 12.04 16.36 -4.99
C SER A 222 11.72 15.32 -6.06
N ALA A 223 11.81 14.03 -5.75
CA ALA A 223 11.45 12.96 -6.66
C ALA A 223 9.95 12.63 -6.58
N LEU A 224 9.46 11.91 -7.56
CA LEU A 224 8.13 11.32 -7.51
C LEU A 224 8.15 10.17 -6.51
N TYR A 225 7.27 10.24 -5.51
CA TYR A 225 7.03 9.15 -4.56
C TYR A 225 5.89 8.28 -5.10
N ILE A 226 6.11 7.00 -5.25
CA ILE A 226 5.10 6.05 -5.71
C ILE A 226 4.26 5.61 -4.49
N HIS A 227 3.13 6.24 -4.30
CA HIS A 227 2.15 5.93 -3.25
C HIS A 227 0.93 5.17 -3.81
N ALA A 228 0.87 5.00 -5.12
CA ALA A 228 -0.19 4.25 -5.80
C ALA A 228 -0.27 2.80 -5.33
N LYS A 229 -1.45 2.19 -5.47
CA LYS A 229 -1.70 0.76 -5.28
C LYS A 229 -2.44 0.27 -6.51
N VAL A 230 -1.69 -0.20 -7.48
CA VAL A 230 -2.18 -0.53 -8.84
C VAL A 230 -1.54 -1.81 -9.34
N ILE A 231 -2.35 -2.64 -9.96
CA ILE A 231 -1.92 -3.78 -10.78
C ILE A 231 -2.56 -3.62 -12.15
N ASP A 232 -1.78 -3.50 -13.23
CA ASP A 232 -2.29 -3.57 -14.61
C ASP A 232 -1.90 -4.90 -15.24
N VAL A 233 -2.88 -5.62 -15.76
CA VAL A 233 -2.71 -6.91 -16.43
C VAL A 233 -3.06 -6.77 -17.90
N ASP A 234 -2.09 -7.07 -18.75
CA ASP A 234 -2.22 -7.11 -20.21
C ASP A 234 -2.72 -5.80 -20.84
N SER A 235 -2.66 -4.66 -20.13
CA SER A 235 -3.28 -3.38 -20.46
C SER A 235 -4.80 -3.50 -20.74
N ALA A 236 -5.43 -4.50 -20.14
CA ALA A 236 -6.82 -4.88 -20.41
C ALA A 236 -7.67 -5.00 -19.14
N LYS A 237 -7.04 -5.15 -17.98
CA LYS A 237 -7.69 -5.21 -16.69
C LYS A 237 -6.75 -4.62 -15.65
N ALA A 238 -7.28 -3.79 -14.75
CA ALA A 238 -6.47 -3.20 -13.70
C ALA A 238 -7.18 -3.23 -12.34
N PHE A 239 -6.40 -3.42 -11.30
CA PHE A 239 -6.76 -3.11 -9.92
C PHE A 239 -6.29 -1.69 -9.59
N VAL A 240 -7.13 -0.93 -8.88
CA VAL A 240 -6.78 0.37 -8.28
C VAL A 240 -7.48 0.43 -6.91
N GLY A 241 -6.72 0.67 -5.84
CA GLY A 241 -7.29 0.70 -4.51
C GLY A 241 -6.36 1.30 -3.45
N SER A 242 -6.66 1.04 -2.19
CA SER A 242 -5.86 1.50 -1.06
C SER A 242 -4.91 0.43 -0.52
N GLU A 243 -4.97 -0.79 -1.03
CA GLU A 243 -4.26 -1.97 -0.54
C GLU A 243 -2.77 -1.91 -0.86
N ASN A 244 -1.95 -1.75 0.16
CA ASN A 244 -0.51 -2.00 0.10
C ASN A 244 -0.22 -3.51 0.01
N PHE A 245 0.93 -3.88 -0.54
CA PHE A 245 1.33 -5.29 -0.62
C PHE A 245 2.04 -5.74 0.66
N SER A 246 1.32 -5.66 1.77
CA SER A 246 1.74 -6.18 3.06
C SER A 246 0.62 -7.01 3.70
N THR A 247 0.99 -7.94 4.57
CA THR A 247 0.02 -8.77 5.31
C THR A 247 -0.97 -7.91 6.11
N ALA A 248 -0.49 -6.81 6.72
CA ALA A 248 -1.35 -5.90 7.47
C ALA A 248 -2.44 -5.29 6.58
N SER A 249 -2.06 -4.79 5.42
CA SER A 249 -2.98 -4.15 4.47
C SER A 249 -3.93 -5.16 3.83
N LEU A 250 -3.43 -6.34 3.43
CA LEU A 250 -4.21 -7.30 2.66
C LEU A 250 -5.16 -8.15 3.53
N ASP A 251 -4.79 -8.43 4.80
CA ASP A 251 -5.49 -9.39 5.64
C ASP A 251 -6.15 -8.83 6.90
N TYR A 252 -5.80 -7.60 7.32
CA TYR A 252 -6.29 -7.03 8.58
C TYR A 252 -6.96 -5.67 8.40
N ASN A 253 -6.32 -4.72 7.73
CA ASN A 253 -6.83 -3.36 7.57
C ASN A 253 -8.19 -3.30 6.87
N ARG A 254 -8.93 -2.23 7.12
CA ARG A 254 -10.07 -1.86 6.27
C ARG A 254 -9.55 -1.13 5.04
N GLU A 255 -9.58 -1.82 3.88
CA GLU A 255 -9.19 -1.27 2.58
C GLU A 255 -10.30 -1.46 1.54
N LEU A 256 -10.20 -0.73 0.44
CA LEU A 256 -11.08 -0.88 -0.71
C LEU A 256 -10.35 -0.54 -1.99
N GLY A 257 -10.46 -1.44 -2.95
CA GLY A 257 -10.12 -1.22 -4.34
C GLY A 257 -11.17 -1.80 -5.28
N LEU A 258 -10.91 -1.65 -6.56
CA LEU A 258 -11.73 -2.31 -7.58
C LEU A 258 -10.85 -2.87 -8.70
N ILE A 259 -11.33 -3.96 -9.33
CA ILE A 259 -10.74 -4.53 -10.53
C ILE A 259 -11.63 -4.16 -11.71
N THR A 260 -11.11 -3.39 -12.67
CA THR A 260 -11.88 -2.87 -13.80
C THR A 260 -11.28 -3.22 -15.15
N SER A 261 -12.14 -3.33 -16.17
CA SER A 261 -11.75 -3.41 -17.59
C SER A 261 -12.27 -2.20 -18.39
N SER A 262 -12.70 -1.15 -17.68
CA SER A 262 -13.25 0.05 -18.33
C SER A 262 -12.19 0.81 -19.12
N ALA A 263 -12.39 1.00 -20.41
CA ALA A 263 -11.46 1.73 -21.28
C ALA A 263 -11.26 3.20 -20.83
N SER A 264 -12.24 3.80 -20.17
CA SER A 264 -12.14 5.16 -19.62
C SER A 264 -11.19 5.25 -18.42
N VAL A 265 -11.00 4.15 -17.69
CA VAL A 265 -10.03 4.03 -16.61
C VAL A 265 -8.68 3.57 -17.15
N LEU A 266 -8.66 2.50 -17.95
CA LEU A 266 -7.43 1.89 -18.46
C LEU A 266 -6.60 2.84 -19.31
N GLY A 267 -7.23 3.67 -20.16
CA GLY A 267 -6.50 4.56 -21.05
C GLY A 267 -5.60 5.56 -20.33
N PRO A 268 -6.13 6.40 -19.42
CA PRO A 268 -5.32 7.30 -18.59
C PRO A 268 -4.32 6.56 -17.69
N LEU A 269 -4.74 5.45 -17.06
CA LEU A 269 -3.91 4.65 -16.18
C LEU A 269 -2.66 4.13 -16.92
N ASN A 270 -2.85 3.43 -18.04
CA ASN A 270 -1.75 2.87 -18.83
C ASN A 270 -0.79 3.95 -19.35
N SER A 271 -1.32 5.15 -19.64
CA SER A 271 -0.47 6.29 -20.01
C SER A 271 0.41 6.76 -18.87
N ALA A 272 -0.11 6.80 -17.65
CA ALA A 272 0.64 7.16 -16.43
C ALA A 272 1.69 6.10 -16.12
N LEU A 273 1.30 4.83 -16.04
CA LEU A 273 2.19 3.70 -15.75
C LEU A 273 3.35 3.64 -16.76
N SER A 274 3.07 3.80 -18.08
CA SER A 274 4.10 3.81 -19.11
C SER A 274 5.08 4.97 -18.95
N ALA A 275 4.61 6.14 -18.52
CA ALA A 275 5.47 7.28 -18.22
C ALA A 275 6.34 7.02 -16.99
N ASP A 276 5.79 6.41 -15.95
CA ASP A 276 6.50 6.13 -14.71
C ASP A 276 7.55 5.03 -14.89
N VAL A 277 7.24 3.98 -15.64
CA VAL A 277 8.24 2.97 -16.10
C VAL A 277 9.38 3.64 -16.87
N SER A 278 9.07 4.58 -17.75
CA SER A 278 10.09 5.21 -18.61
C SER A 278 10.95 6.23 -17.87
N ASN A 279 10.45 6.86 -16.82
CA ASN A 279 11.13 7.93 -16.09
C ASN A 279 11.86 7.44 -14.83
N GLY A 280 11.48 6.27 -14.30
CA GLY A 280 12.16 5.64 -13.18
C GLY A 280 13.52 5.05 -13.59
N GLN A 281 14.27 4.58 -12.62
CA GLN A 281 15.59 3.99 -12.85
C GLN A 281 15.52 2.47 -12.64
N PRO A 282 16.01 1.67 -13.62
CA PRO A 282 16.10 0.23 -13.41
C PRO A 282 16.98 -0.06 -12.20
N GLN A 283 16.52 -0.94 -11.31
CA GLN A 283 17.39 -1.47 -10.27
C GLN A 283 18.62 -2.10 -10.94
N GLN A 284 19.80 -1.71 -10.49
CA GLN A 284 21.03 -2.29 -11.03
C GLN A 284 21.15 -3.73 -10.51
N GLY A 285 20.60 -4.67 -11.23
CA GLY A 285 20.81 -6.09 -10.98
C GLY A 285 22.30 -6.42 -11.04
N ALA A 286 22.73 -7.40 -10.27
CA ALA A 286 24.07 -7.96 -10.38
C ALA A 286 24.36 -8.24 -11.86
N SER A 287 25.35 -7.51 -12.41
CA SER A 287 25.73 -7.56 -13.83
C SER A 287 25.84 -9.00 -14.29
N THR A 288 24.92 -9.47 -15.11
CA THR A 288 25.10 -10.69 -15.87
C THR A 288 26.13 -10.39 -16.95
N SER A 289 27.41 -10.48 -16.59
CA SER A 289 28.48 -10.54 -17.59
C SER A 289 28.21 -11.72 -18.52
N PRO A 290 28.30 -11.57 -19.85
CA PRO A 290 28.16 -12.70 -20.74
C PRO A 290 29.15 -13.80 -20.36
N PRO A 291 28.81 -15.08 -20.52
CA PRO A 291 29.72 -16.14 -20.13
C PRO A 291 31.06 -16.01 -20.87
N ALA A 292 32.10 -15.68 -20.14
CA ALA A 292 33.45 -15.68 -20.64
C ALA A 292 33.80 -17.11 -21.10
N THR A 293 34.24 -17.24 -22.33
CA THR A 293 34.71 -18.48 -22.94
C THR A 293 35.73 -19.12 -22.02
N ALA A 294 35.42 -20.31 -21.51
CA ALA A 294 36.22 -21.03 -20.53
C ALA A 294 37.63 -21.36 -21.08
N THR A 295 38.64 -20.82 -20.43
CA THR A 295 40.01 -21.34 -20.49
C THR A 295 40.21 -22.33 -19.33
N PRO A 296 40.92 -23.47 -19.52
CA PRO A 296 40.98 -24.52 -18.49
C PRO A 296 41.75 -24.03 -17.23
N PRO A 297 41.38 -24.54 -16.04
CA PRO A 297 41.89 -23.99 -14.78
C PRO A 297 43.30 -24.46 -14.45
N THR A 298 44.15 -23.52 -14.07
CA THR A 298 45.38 -23.79 -13.32
C THR A 298 45.02 -23.76 -11.83
N SER A 299 45.29 -24.85 -11.13
CA SER A 299 44.98 -25.06 -9.72
C SER A 299 45.66 -24.06 -8.80
N ALA A 300 44.88 -23.30 -8.01
CA ALA A 300 45.35 -22.53 -6.86
C ALA A 300 44.70 -23.10 -5.57
N PRO A 301 45.36 -23.00 -4.42
CA PRO A 301 44.91 -23.58 -3.17
C PRO A 301 43.67 -22.89 -2.62
N PRO A 302 42.81 -23.58 -1.81
CA PRO A 302 41.54 -23.06 -1.37
C PRO A 302 41.69 -21.89 -0.41
N PRO A 303 40.86 -20.84 -0.54
CA PRO A 303 40.77 -19.79 0.47
C PRO A 303 40.08 -20.33 1.73
N SER A 304 40.60 -19.94 2.88
CA SER A 304 40.05 -20.20 4.20
C SER A 304 38.65 -19.58 4.32
N SER A 305 37.66 -20.39 4.73
CA SER A 305 36.29 -19.96 5.02
C SER A 305 36.25 -18.85 6.07
N PRO A 306 35.37 -17.84 5.91
CA PRO A 306 35.11 -16.91 7.00
C PRO A 306 34.40 -17.66 8.13
N THR A 307 34.82 -17.44 9.35
CA THR A 307 34.20 -17.94 10.57
C THR A 307 32.88 -17.20 10.75
N THR A 308 31.78 -17.86 10.52
CA THR A 308 30.44 -17.34 10.86
C THR A 308 30.37 -17.25 12.38
N ILE A 309 30.34 -16.05 12.93
CA ILE A 309 30.01 -15.83 14.33
C ILE A 309 28.49 -16.03 14.40
N GLY A 310 28.05 -17.16 14.99
CA GLY A 310 26.64 -17.45 15.10
C GLY A 310 25.92 -16.44 16.02
N CYS A 311 24.93 -15.77 15.50
CA CYS A 311 23.98 -14.98 16.28
C CYS A 311 22.89 -15.86 16.91
N SER A 312 22.20 -15.34 17.93
CA SER A 312 21.08 -16.01 18.59
C SER A 312 20.31 -14.99 19.45
N PRO A 313 18.96 -14.99 19.41
CA PRO A 313 18.16 -15.79 18.47
C PRO A 313 18.37 -15.34 17.02
N ILE A 314 17.88 -16.12 16.11
CA ILE A 314 17.76 -15.74 14.70
C ILE A 314 16.36 -15.19 14.47
N ASP A 315 16.23 -14.22 13.56
CA ASP A 315 14.95 -13.66 13.13
C ASP A 315 14.11 -14.69 12.35
N ASP A 316 12.89 -14.30 11.95
CA ASP A 316 11.99 -15.20 11.24
C ASP A 316 12.45 -15.52 9.81
N GLU A 317 13.42 -14.78 9.29
CA GLU A 317 14.02 -14.95 7.95
C GLU A 317 15.33 -15.73 7.99
N GLY A 318 15.77 -16.13 9.19
CA GLY A 318 17.01 -16.86 9.39
C GLY A 318 18.26 -15.99 9.48
N GLY A 319 18.07 -14.66 9.59
CA GLY A 319 19.09 -13.65 9.80
C GLY A 319 19.45 -13.47 11.27
N CYS A 320 20.18 -12.41 11.57
CA CYS A 320 20.58 -12.02 12.92
C CYS A 320 19.82 -10.75 13.30
N TYR A 321 19.19 -10.71 14.46
CA TYR A 321 18.67 -9.46 15.00
C TYR A 321 19.77 -8.42 15.20
N GLU A 322 19.43 -7.16 14.89
CA GLU A 322 20.27 -5.99 15.12
C GLU A 322 19.62 -5.07 16.18
N PRO A 323 20.40 -4.24 16.89
CA PRO A 323 19.83 -3.27 17.84
C PRO A 323 18.84 -2.31 17.15
N GLY A 324 17.66 -2.13 17.77
CA GLY A 324 16.57 -1.32 17.26
C GLY A 324 15.45 -2.11 16.56
N GLU A 325 15.64 -3.41 16.33
CA GLU A 325 14.62 -4.27 15.72
C GLU A 325 13.58 -4.75 16.75
N TYR A 326 12.35 -5.01 16.28
CA TYR A 326 11.28 -5.54 17.13
C TYR A 326 11.59 -6.95 17.62
N CYS A 327 11.31 -7.21 18.89
CA CYS A 327 11.39 -8.57 19.44
C CYS A 327 10.07 -9.32 19.23
N ARG A 328 10.17 -10.61 18.98
CA ARG A 328 9.00 -11.50 19.07
C ARG A 328 8.50 -11.61 20.50
N ASN A 329 7.20 -11.88 20.66
CA ASN A 329 6.58 -12.05 21.98
C ASN A 329 7.26 -13.12 22.85
N ASP A 330 7.80 -14.16 22.23
CA ASP A 330 8.51 -15.25 22.90
C ASP A 330 9.93 -14.86 23.36
N ASP A 331 10.46 -13.75 22.84
CA ASP A 331 11.81 -13.26 23.14
C ASP A 331 11.82 -12.12 24.18
N HIS A 332 10.66 -11.70 24.71
CA HIS A 332 10.56 -10.62 25.67
C HIS A 332 11.44 -10.87 26.93
N GLY A 333 12.39 -9.98 27.17
CA GLY A 333 13.37 -10.09 28.26
C GLY A 333 14.51 -11.06 27.97
N ALA A 334 14.58 -11.64 26.79
CA ALA A 334 15.71 -12.51 26.39
C ALA A 334 16.96 -11.68 26.08
N THR A 335 18.11 -12.32 26.24
CA THR A 335 19.41 -11.76 25.84
C THR A 335 19.96 -12.59 24.68
N GLY A 336 20.48 -11.91 23.67
CA GLY A 336 20.95 -12.51 22.44
C GLY A 336 22.31 -11.96 22.00
N ARG A 337 22.68 -12.30 20.76
CA ARG A 337 23.87 -11.82 20.10
C ARG A 337 23.56 -11.41 18.68
N ALA A 338 23.80 -10.16 18.32
CA ALA A 338 23.62 -9.61 16.97
C ALA A 338 24.64 -10.16 15.97
N GLY A 339 24.42 -9.89 14.70
CA GLY A 339 25.26 -10.36 13.61
C GLY A 339 26.71 -9.86 13.66
N ASP A 340 26.94 -8.69 14.24
CA ASP A 340 28.26 -8.10 14.47
C ASP A 340 28.95 -8.66 15.73
N GLY A 341 28.25 -9.50 16.49
CA GLY A 341 28.74 -10.12 17.73
C GLY A 341 28.50 -9.32 18.99
N GLN A 342 27.78 -8.18 18.93
CA GLN A 342 27.34 -7.44 20.12
C GLN A 342 26.31 -8.25 20.92
N THR A 343 26.25 -8.00 22.24
CA THR A 343 25.17 -8.54 23.06
C THR A 343 23.96 -7.62 22.94
N ILE A 344 22.80 -8.19 22.68
CA ILE A 344 21.52 -7.49 22.60
C ILE A 344 20.55 -8.07 23.62
N THR A 345 19.66 -7.22 24.15
CA THR A 345 18.58 -7.65 25.08
C THR A 345 17.26 -7.09 24.59
N CYS A 346 16.23 -7.93 24.60
CA CYS A 346 14.89 -7.52 24.25
C CYS A 346 14.26 -6.77 25.43
N GLU A 347 14.11 -5.45 25.32
CA GLU A 347 13.64 -4.55 26.38
C GLU A 347 12.34 -3.84 26.00
N ASP A 348 11.52 -3.54 27.02
CA ASP A 348 10.25 -2.81 26.84
C ASP A 348 10.50 -1.29 26.82
N GLU A 349 10.23 -0.67 25.66
CA GLU A 349 10.17 0.78 25.52
C GLU A 349 8.72 1.26 25.34
N ASN A 350 8.10 1.66 26.44
CA ASN A 350 6.73 2.21 26.48
C ASN A 350 5.63 1.26 25.96
N GLY A 351 5.77 -0.03 26.18
CA GLY A 351 4.83 -1.06 25.76
C GLY A 351 5.16 -1.73 24.42
N THR A 352 6.27 -1.33 23.82
CA THR A 352 6.83 -1.95 22.61
C THR A 352 8.19 -2.55 22.91
N TRP A 353 8.46 -3.74 22.41
CA TRP A 353 9.67 -4.49 22.74
C TRP A 353 10.68 -4.46 21.59
N TYR A 354 11.89 -4.02 21.88
CA TYR A 354 12.99 -3.91 20.91
C TYR A 354 14.25 -4.63 21.38
N TRP A 355 15.06 -5.11 20.44
CA TRP A 355 16.40 -5.56 20.69
C TRP A 355 17.33 -4.37 20.91
N GLU A 356 17.84 -4.18 22.11
CA GLU A 356 18.73 -3.08 22.47
C GLU A 356 20.14 -3.57 22.76
N SER A 357 21.16 -2.75 22.41
CA SER A 357 22.57 -3.02 22.76
C SER A 357 22.78 -2.95 24.25
N THR A 358 23.35 -3.98 24.84
CA THR A 358 23.77 -4.02 26.26
C THR A 358 25.25 -3.85 26.44
#